data_3ef797bd49c6b05f7fd7f67a5be011db
#
_entry.id   3ef797bd49c6b05f7fd7f67a5be011db
#
_cell.length_a   1.000
_cell.length_b   1.000
_cell.length_c   1.000
_cell.angle_alpha   90.00
_cell.angle_beta   90.00
_cell.angle_gamma   90.00
#
_symmetry.space_group_name_H-M   'P 1'
#
loop_
_entity.id
_entity.type
_entity.pdbx_description
1 polymer ?
#
loop_
_entity_poly.entity_id
_entity_poly.type
_entity_poly.pdbx_seq_one_letter_code
_entity_poly.pdbx_strand_id
1 'polypeptide(L)'
;PLKNRKCELKNIATRTEDRGKGYAKYMLRYICERYSAACDVMYVGTGNYKEIIGFYEQCGFIHSHIVANFFSENYREPIYEDGVRLTDMIYLKKQLDSSVDVKKVVDLALEAGRILLKNGAEIFRVDETITRICNSFHVEYVDTFILSHAIFVSAENGVEEAYTKVKQIPLSASHLGIVAEVNELSREIAGGFVSIEEAKERLRRIDQMPAKRSYFQVLAAGMGSGSFGYLLGATALESVIAFGIGCILYMWVLTAKKYNISKMLVNIIGGVIITVLALAALHLPFAAPVKIDG
;
A
#
# COMPACT_ATOMS: atom_id res chain seq x y z
N PRO A 1 -16.58 -12.38 22.75
CA PRO A 1 -17.81 -11.65 22.40
C PRO A 1 -18.91 -11.92 23.42
N LEU A 2 -19.58 -10.86 23.83
CA LEU A 2 -20.79 -10.94 24.65
C LEU A 2 -22.00 -11.19 23.72
N LYS A 3 -23.14 -11.62 24.27
CA LYS A 3 -24.39 -11.74 23.51
C LYS A 3 -24.78 -10.37 22.90
N ASN A 4 -25.47 -10.35 21.75
CA ASN A 4 -26.01 -9.16 21.09
C ASN A 4 -24.94 -8.18 20.54
N ARG A 5 -23.99 -8.67 19.75
CA ARG A 5 -22.96 -7.85 19.10
C ARG A 5 -22.20 -6.89 20.06
N LYS A 6 -21.97 -7.36 21.30
CA LYS A 6 -21.17 -6.66 22.33
C LYS A 6 -19.85 -7.37 22.54
N CYS A 7 -18.78 -6.61 22.64
CA CYS A 7 -17.44 -7.09 22.95
C CYS A 7 -16.99 -6.51 24.30
N GLU A 8 -16.11 -7.21 24.98
CA GLU A 8 -15.45 -6.70 26.17
C GLU A 8 -13.95 -6.88 26.05
N LEU A 9 -13.21 -5.80 26.24
CA LEU A 9 -11.77 -5.81 26.39
C LEU A 9 -11.45 -6.16 27.85
N LYS A 10 -10.90 -7.36 28.07
CA LYS A 10 -10.63 -7.87 29.41
C LYS A 10 -9.36 -7.29 30.04
N ASN A 11 -8.33 -7.07 29.23
CA ASN A 11 -7.07 -6.53 29.71
C ASN A 11 -6.27 -5.88 28.57
N ILE A 12 -5.58 -4.80 28.89
CA ILE A 12 -4.56 -4.18 28.06
C ILE A 12 -3.43 -3.71 28.98
N ALA A 13 -2.21 -4.09 28.69
CA ALA A 13 -1.04 -3.72 29.48
C ALA A 13 0.10 -3.26 28.58
N THR A 14 0.82 -2.24 29.05
CA THR A 14 2.06 -1.76 28.41
C THR A 14 3.20 -1.92 29.40
N ARG A 15 4.35 -2.42 28.92
CA ARG A 15 5.57 -2.50 29.75
C ARG A 15 5.88 -1.15 30.36
N THR A 16 6.38 -1.15 31.57
CA THR A 16 6.67 0.09 32.32
C THR A 16 7.60 1.04 31.55
N GLU A 17 8.63 0.50 30.91
CA GLU A 17 9.61 1.20 30.06
C GLU A 17 9.01 1.81 28.75
N ASP A 18 7.84 1.36 28.36
CA ASP A 18 7.14 1.76 27.14
C ASP A 18 5.87 2.59 27.41
N ARG A 19 5.58 2.87 28.67
CA ARG A 19 4.48 3.75 29.04
C ARG A 19 4.70 5.17 28.50
N GLY A 20 3.62 5.89 28.22
CA GLY A 20 3.68 7.26 27.67
C GLY A 20 4.00 7.36 26.17
N LYS A 21 4.43 6.28 25.51
CA LYS A 21 4.77 6.26 24.07
C LYS A 21 3.56 6.07 23.13
N GLY A 22 2.35 6.00 23.67
CA GLY A 22 1.11 5.88 22.89
C GLY A 22 0.72 4.47 22.46
N TYR A 23 1.48 3.42 22.81
CA TYR A 23 1.21 2.04 22.38
C TYR A 23 -0.16 1.51 22.83
N ALA A 24 -0.58 1.78 24.05
CA ALA A 24 -1.90 1.38 24.55
C ALA A 24 -3.03 2.04 23.74
N LYS A 25 -2.90 3.34 23.42
CA LYS A 25 -3.87 4.07 22.60
C LYS A 25 -3.95 3.51 21.18
N TYR A 26 -2.79 3.19 20.60
CA TYR A 26 -2.71 2.56 19.28
C TYR A 26 -3.39 1.18 19.27
N MET A 27 -3.04 0.32 20.25
CA MET A 27 -3.62 -1.02 20.39
C MET A 27 -5.12 -0.96 20.60
N LEU A 28 -5.61 -0.03 21.42
CA LEU A 28 -7.04 0.12 21.69
C LEU A 28 -7.81 0.55 20.45
N ARG A 29 -7.25 1.48 19.66
CA ARG A 29 -7.80 1.88 18.36
C ARG A 29 -7.86 0.69 17.40
N TYR A 30 -6.77 -0.04 17.25
CA TYR A 30 -6.70 -1.24 16.42
C TYR A 30 -7.75 -2.29 16.80
N ILE A 31 -7.92 -2.56 18.10
CA ILE A 31 -8.93 -3.51 18.58
C ILE A 31 -10.33 -3.01 18.26
N CYS A 32 -10.64 -1.73 18.47
CA CYS A 32 -11.94 -1.15 18.14
C CYS A 32 -12.25 -1.28 16.64
N GLU A 33 -11.31 -0.95 15.78
CA GLU A 33 -11.45 -1.08 14.31
C GLU A 33 -11.61 -2.55 13.89
N ARG A 34 -10.81 -3.45 14.44
CA ARG A 34 -10.85 -4.87 14.11
C ARG A 34 -12.16 -5.56 14.49
N TYR A 35 -12.78 -5.13 15.58
CA TYR A 35 -14.02 -5.76 16.08
C TYR A 35 -15.28 -4.98 15.71
N SER A 36 -15.18 -3.85 15.00
CA SER A 36 -16.34 -3.05 14.59
C SER A 36 -17.34 -3.83 13.71
N ALA A 37 -16.85 -4.70 12.82
CA ALA A 37 -17.71 -5.56 12.01
C ALA A 37 -18.45 -6.63 12.84
N ALA A 38 -17.86 -7.11 13.94
CA ALA A 38 -18.42 -8.18 14.77
C ALA A 38 -19.23 -7.66 15.98
N CYS A 39 -18.96 -6.42 16.41
CA CYS A 39 -19.54 -5.84 17.63
C CYS A 39 -19.94 -4.39 17.39
N ASP A 40 -21.10 -4.01 17.89
CA ASP A 40 -21.58 -2.62 17.83
C ASP A 40 -21.08 -1.79 19.02
N VAL A 41 -20.80 -2.43 20.14
CA VAL A 41 -20.36 -1.78 21.37
C VAL A 41 -19.21 -2.54 22.02
N MET A 42 -18.13 -1.83 22.33
CA MET A 42 -17.03 -2.36 23.13
C MET A 42 -17.13 -1.85 24.56
N TYR A 43 -17.05 -2.78 25.50
CA TYR A 43 -16.97 -2.50 26.92
C TYR A 43 -15.55 -2.69 27.43
N VAL A 44 -15.21 -1.95 28.48
CA VAL A 44 -14.02 -2.16 29.27
C VAL A 44 -14.35 -1.95 30.72
N GLY A 45 -13.96 -2.88 31.61
CA GLY A 45 -14.04 -2.75 33.04
C GLY A 45 -12.69 -2.38 33.63
N THR A 46 -12.66 -1.37 34.50
CA THR A 46 -11.43 -0.95 35.21
C THR A 46 -11.77 -0.63 36.67
N GLY A 47 -10.76 -0.59 37.52
CA GLY A 47 -10.93 -0.11 38.91
C GLY A 47 -11.27 1.38 38.96
N ASN A 48 -11.68 1.85 40.12
CA ASN A 48 -12.03 3.25 40.38
C ASN A 48 -10.82 4.20 40.44
N TYR A 49 -9.81 3.99 39.55
CA TYR A 49 -8.62 4.79 39.46
C TYR A 49 -8.74 5.83 38.31
N LYS A 50 -8.71 7.11 38.66
CA LYS A 50 -9.04 8.23 37.78
C LYS A 50 -8.17 8.31 36.50
N GLU A 51 -6.88 8.00 36.61
CA GLU A 51 -5.97 8.11 35.47
C GLU A 51 -6.28 7.10 34.38
N ILE A 52 -6.63 5.86 34.76
CA ILE A 52 -7.02 4.82 33.81
C ILE A 52 -8.39 5.12 33.21
N ILE A 53 -9.32 5.62 34.00
CA ILE A 53 -10.63 6.06 33.49
C ILE A 53 -10.43 7.18 32.46
N GLY A 54 -9.63 8.21 32.80
CA GLY A 54 -9.30 9.32 31.90
C GLY A 54 -8.58 8.89 30.60
N PHE A 55 -7.77 7.84 30.68
CA PHE A 55 -7.15 7.25 29.49
C PHE A 55 -8.22 6.67 28.53
N TYR A 56 -9.18 5.91 29.04
CA TYR A 56 -10.26 5.37 28.20
C TYR A 56 -11.18 6.47 27.69
N GLU A 57 -11.50 7.50 28.48
CA GLU A 57 -12.28 8.65 28.05
C GLU A 57 -11.59 9.40 26.90
N GLN A 58 -10.26 9.62 26.95
CA GLN A 58 -9.48 10.19 25.85
C GLN A 58 -9.47 9.31 24.60
N CYS A 59 -9.74 8.02 24.74
CA CYS A 59 -9.91 7.08 23.63
C CYS A 59 -11.36 7.01 23.10
N GLY A 60 -12.27 7.87 23.62
CA GLY A 60 -13.66 7.97 23.18
C GLY A 60 -14.61 6.97 23.85
N PHE A 61 -14.23 6.39 25.00
CA PHE A 61 -15.13 5.62 25.84
C PHE A 61 -15.91 6.55 26.77
N ILE A 62 -17.15 6.21 27.05
CA ILE A 62 -18.03 6.92 27.99
C ILE A 62 -18.46 5.99 29.10
N HIS A 63 -18.77 6.53 30.28
CA HIS A 63 -19.27 5.77 31.42
C HIS A 63 -20.53 4.97 31.04
N SER A 64 -20.59 3.73 31.47
CA SER A 64 -21.73 2.83 31.27
C SER A 64 -22.43 2.52 32.58
N HIS A 65 -21.81 1.80 33.49
CA HIS A 65 -22.35 1.43 34.79
C HIS A 65 -21.20 1.13 35.77
N ILE A 66 -21.55 1.05 37.04
CA ILE A 66 -20.63 0.75 38.13
C ILE A 66 -21.09 -0.54 38.82
N VAL A 67 -20.16 -1.45 39.08
CA VAL A 67 -20.39 -2.60 39.97
C VAL A 67 -19.71 -2.26 41.28
N ALA A 68 -20.54 -1.83 42.24
CA ALA A 68 -20.06 -1.42 43.54
C ALA A 68 -19.46 -2.61 44.32
N ASN A 69 -18.43 -2.36 45.11
CA ASN A 69 -17.72 -3.33 45.96
C ASN A 69 -17.12 -4.54 45.22
N PHE A 70 -17.01 -4.48 43.88
CA PHE A 70 -16.54 -5.61 43.07
C PHE A 70 -15.21 -6.18 43.57
N PHE A 71 -14.21 -5.32 43.80
CA PHE A 71 -12.90 -5.78 44.27
C PHE A 71 -12.91 -6.26 45.70
N SER A 72 -13.73 -5.64 46.56
CA SER A 72 -13.86 -6.03 47.99
C SER A 72 -14.56 -7.37 48.16
N GLU A 73 -15.51 -7.72 47.29
CA GLU A 73 -16.29 -8.96 47.38
C GLU A 73 -15.63 -10.13 46.65
N ASN A 74 -14.87 -9.87 45.58
CA ASN A 74 -14.30 -10.93 44.75
C ASN A 74 -12.83 -11.25 45.05
N TYR A 75 -12.14 -10.42 45.85
CA TYR A 75 -10.72 -10.62 46.19
C TYR A 75 -10.53 -10.64 47.71
N ARG A 76 -9.77 -11.63 48.19
CA ARG A 76 -9.50 -11.79 49.63
C ARG A 76 -8.63 -10.68 50.20
N GLU A 77 -7.64 -10.22 49.38
CA GLU A 77 -6.72 -9.15 49.74
C GLU A 77 -7.09 -7.88 49.00
N PRO A 78 -6.97 -6.69 49.63
CA PRO A 78 -7.22 -5.44 48.96
C PRO A 78 -6.25 -5.23 47.79
N ILE A 79 -6.77 -4.86 46.61
CA ILE A 79 -5.98 -4.54 45.43
C ILE A 79 -5.74 -3.04 45.39
N TYR A 80 -4.49 -2.67 45.10
CA TYR A 80 -4.06 -1.28 44.98
C TYR A 80 -3.50 -1.04 43.59
N GLU A 81 -3.76 0.15 43.02
CA GLU A 81 -3.18 0.65 41.78
C GLU A 81 -2.62 2.04 42.05
N ASP A 82 -1.29 2.19 41.88
CA ASP A 82 -0.53 3.40 42.22
C ASP A 82 -0.90 4.00 43.59
N GLY A 83 -1.08 3.13 44.62
CA GLY A 83 -1.38 3.53 45.98
C GLY A 83 -2.88 3.78 46.27
N VAL A 84 -3.74 3.72 45.25
CA VAL A 84 -5.20 3.86 45.40
C VAL A 84 -5.83 2.50 45.58
N ARG A 85 -6.59 2.31 46.67
CA ARG A 85 -7.35 1.07 46.90
C ARG A 85 -8.49 0.98 45.90
N LEU A 86 -8.57 -0.13 45.16
CA LEU A 86 -9.70 -0.44 44.28
C LEU A 86 -10.85 -1.01 45.07
N THR A 87 -12.03 -0.46 44.89
CA THR A 87 -13.28 -0.92 45.50
C THR A 87 -14.30 -1.34 44.48
N ASP A 88 -14.55 -0.47 43.51
CA ASP A 88 -15.62 -0.59 42.53
C ASP A 88 -15.05 -0.89 41.12
N MET A 89 -15.78 -1.67 40.34
CA MET A 89 -15.49 -1.84 38.92
C MET A 89 -16.29 -0.83 38.11
N ILE A 90 -15.58 0.05 37.42
CA ILE A 90 -16.16 1.05 36.53
C ILE A 90 -16.19 0.50 35.13
N TYR A 91 -17.38 0.32 34.56
CA TYR A 91 -17.53 -0.05 33.15
C TYR A 91 -17.69 1.17 32.27
N LEU A 92 -16.83 1.27 31.27
CA LEU A 92 -16.95 2.23 30.19
C LEU A 92 -17.36 1.48 28.92
N LYS A 93 -18.02 2.19 28.01
CA LYS A 93 -18.42 1.67 26.70
C LYS A 93 -18.05 2.62 25.59
N LYS A 94 -17.76 2.08 24.43
CA LYS A 94 -17.56 2.83 23.20
C LYS A 94 -18.45 2.23 22.13
N GLN A 95 -19.25 3.07 21.46
CA GLN A 95 -19.94 2.67 20.25
C GLN A 95 -18.87 2.43 19.19
N LEU A 96 -18.86 1.27 18.58
CA LEU A 96 -18.02 0.97 17.45
C LEU A 96 -18.82 1.36 16.21
N ASP A 97 -18.24 2.22 15.36
CA ASP A 97 -18.82 2.49 14.07
C ASP A 97 -18.70 1.22 13.24
N SER A 98 -19.80 0.50 13.11
CA SER A 98 -19.90 -0.70 12.30
C SER A 98 -20.00 -0.37 10.79
N SER A 99 -20.26 0.87 10.43
CA SER A 99 -20.21 1.33 9.06
C SER A 99 -18.76 1.65 8.69
N VAL A 100 -18.06 0.66 8.19
CA VAL A 100 -16.88 0.94 7.34
C VAL A 100 -17.39 1.86 6.24
N ASP A 101 -16.88 3.10 6.20
CA ASP A 101 -17.21 4.04 5.12
C ASP A 101 -16.68 3.45 3.80
N VAL A 102 -17.56 2.71 3.12
CA VAL A 102 -17.26 2.02 1.84
C VAL A 102 -16.62 2.99 0.86
N LYS A 103 -17.06 4.27 0.86
CA LYS A 103 -16.51 5.31 -0.01
C LYS A 103 -15.04 5.57 0.26
N LYS A 104 -14.64 5.66 1.55
CA LYS A 104 -13.24 5.86 1.93
C LYS A 104 -12.36 4.68 1.57
N VAL A 105 -12.87 3.46 1.73
CA VAL A 105 -12.14 2.23 1.37
C VAL A 105 -11.97 2.12 -0.13
N VAL A 106 -13.05 2.32 -0.90
CA VAL A 106 -13.00 2.31 -2.37
C VAL A 106 -12.05 3.38 -2.89
N ASP A 107 -12.06 4.58 -2.28
CA ASP A 107 -11.14 5.66 -2.66
C ASP A 107 -9.68 5.28 -2.42
N LEU A 108 -9.37 4.63 -1.30
CA LEU A 108 -8.04 4.11 -1.00
C LEU A 108 -7.62 3.03 -1.99
N ALA A 109 -8.48 2.03 -2.21
CA ALA A 109 -8.21 0.91 -3.11
C ALA A 109 -8.04 1.37 -4.56
N LEU A 110 -8.91 2.29 -5.02
CA LEU A 110 -8.82 2.88 -6.35
C LEU A 110 -7.55 3.72 -6.54
N GLU A 111 -7.10 4.41 -5.50
CA GLU A 111 -5.84 5.17 -5.54
C GLU A 111 -4.62 4.24 -5.63
N ALA A 112 -4.60 3.15 -4.88
CA ALA A 112 -3.58 2.10 -5.00
C ALA A 112 -3.57 1.49 -6.41
N GLY A 113 -4.74 1.13 -6.93
CA GLY A 113 -4.91 0.63 -8.29
C GLY A 113 -4.43 1.61 -9.36
N ARG A 114 -4.76 2.89 -9.21
CA ARG A 114 -4.29 3.97 -10.09
C ARG A 114 -2.76 4.05 -10.14
N ILE A 115 -2.12 4.01 -8.98
CA ILE A 115 -0.65 4.10 -8.89
C ILE A 115 -0.03 2.87 -9.55
N LEU A 116 -0.56 1.68 -9.31
CA LEU A 116 -0.09 0.44 -9.93
C LEU A 116 -0.20 0.49 -11.45
N LEU A 117 -1.39 0.78 -11.98
CA LEU A 117 -1.65 0.79 -13.43
C LEU A 117 -0.83 1.87 -14.14
N LYS A 118 -0.74 3.09 -13.56
CA LYS A 118 0.10 4.18 -14.06
C LYS A 118 1.57 3.77 -14.20
N ASN A 119 2.06 2.91 -13.30
CA ASN A 119 3.45 2.50 -13.24
C ASN A 119 3.71 1.12 -13.90
N GLY A 120 2.77 0.64 -14.70
CA GLY A 120 2.94 -0.53 -15.56
C GLY A 120 2.74 -1.88 -14.86
N ALA A 121 1.98 -1.91 -13.78
CA ALA A 121 1.55 -3.17 -13.20
C ALA A 121 0.56 -3.89 -14.13
N GLU A 122 0.59 -5.21 -14.10
CA GLU A 122 -0.33 -6.05 -14.85
C GLU A 122 -1.76 -5.92 -14.31
N ILE A 123 -2.76 -5.98 -15.18
CA ILE A 123 -4.17 -5.76 -14.86
C ILE A 123 -4.62 -6.66 -13.71
N PHE A 124 -4.25 -7.94 -13.72
CA PHE A 124 -4.65 -8.88 -12.67
C PHE A 124 -4.06 -8.51 -11.29
N ARG A 125 -2.86 -7.92 -11.23
CA ARG A 125 -2.26 -7.43 -9.99
C ARG A 125 -2.97 -6.21 -9.44
N VAL A 126 -3.45 -5.34 -10.31
CA VAL A 126 -4.26 -4.18 -9.95
C VAL A 126 -5.57 -4.65 -9.33
N ASP A 127 -6.24 -5.59 -9.97
CA ASP A 127 -7.48 -6.21 -9.49
C ASP A 127 -7.30 -6.87 -8.11
N GLU A 128 -6.31 -7.74 -8.00
CA GLU A 128 -5.97 -8.42 -6.74
C GLU A 128 -5.70 -7.42 -5.60
N THR A 129 -5.01 -6.32 -5.89
CA THR A 129 -4.69 -5.31 -4.89
C THR A 129 -5.93 -4.54 -4.44
N ILE A 130 -6.79 -4.12 -5.36
CA ILE A 130 -8.05 -3.44 -5.04
C ILE A 130 -8.93 -4.34 -4.18
N THR A 131 -9.15 -5.57 -4.62
CA THR A 131 -9.96 -6.56 -3.91
C THR A 131 -9.38 -6.87 -2.52
N ARG A 132 -8.06 -7.03 -2.40
CA ARG A 132 -7.37 -7.26 -1.12
C ARG A 132 -7.59 -6.12 -0.14
N ILE A 133 -7.45 -4.86 -0.58
CA ILE A 133 -7.67 -3.68 0.27
C ILE A 133 -9.13 -3.62 0.72
N CYS A 134 -10.09 -3.78 -0.19
CA CYS A 134 -11.52 -3.75 0.15
C CYS A 134 -11.88 -4.85 1.16
N ASN A 135 -11.44 -6.08 0.92
CA ASN A 135 -11.69 -7.22 1.82
C ASN A 135 -11.07 -7.02 3.21
N SER A 136 -9.90 -6.34 3.29
CA SER A 136 -9.23 -6.05 4.57
C SER A 136 -10.05 -5.14 5.47
N PHE A 137 -10.89 -4.31 4.90
CA PHE A 137 -11.83 -3.43 5.59
C PHE A 137 -13.27 -3.98 5.60
N HIS A 138 -13.44 -5.29 5.34
CA HIS A 138 -14.72 -5.98 5.41
C HIS A 138 -15.82 -5.40 4.49
N VAL A 139 -15.45 -4.90 3.32
CA VAL A 139 -16.40 -4.59 2.25
C VAL A 139 -16.92 -5.91 1.68
N GLU A 140 -18.25 -6.13 1.71
CA GLU A 140 -18.84 -7.44 1.41
C GLU A 140 -18.80 -7.78 -0.08
N TYR A 141 -19.09 -6.80 -0.93
CA TYR A 141 -19.13 -7.00 -2.39
C TYR A 141 -18.26 -5.95 -3.07
N VAL A 142 -17.37 -6.43 -3.92
CA VAL A 142 -16.46 -5.57 -4.70
C VAL A 142 -16.37 -6.13 -6.12
N ASP A 143 -16.80 -5.35 -7.08
CA ASP A 143 -16.64 -5.63 -8.51
C ASP A 143 -15.65 -4.63 -9.11
N THR A 144 -14.70 -5.13 -9.86
CA THR A 144 -13.70 -4.33 -10.56
C THR A 144 -13.75 -4.59 -12.06
N PHE A 145 -13.62 -3.53 -12.85
CA PHE A 145 -13.40 -3.62 -14.28
C PHE A 145 -12.24 -2.73 -14.68
N ILE A 146 -11.16 -3.33 -15.14
CA ILE A 146 -9.89 -2.67 -15.38
C ILE A 146 -9.53 -2.72 -16.85
N LEU A 147 -9.32 -1.56 -17.42
CA LEU A 147 -8.77 -1.35 -18.75
C LEU A 147 -7.33 -0.83 -18.66
N SER A 148 -6.60 -0.81 -19.77
CA SER A 148 -5.23 -0.31 -19.83
C SER A 148 -5.05 1.12 -19.31
N HIS A 149 -6.13 1.93 -19.28
CA HIS A 149 -6.08 3.36 -18.88
C HIS A 149 -7.32 3.82 -18.11
N ALA A 150 -8.13 2.88 -17.59
CA ALA A 150 -9.26 3.21 -16.72
C ALA A 150 -9.53 2.09 -15.73
N ILE A 151 -10.00 2.45 -14.55
CA ILE A 151 -10.42 1.52 -13.50
C ILE A 151 -11.85 1.90 -13.10
N PHE A 152 -12.73 0.92 -13.03
CA PHE A 152 -14.07 0.98 -12.49
C PHE A 152 -14.09 0.11 -11.24
N VAL A 153 -14.58 0.64 -10.14
CA VAL A 153 -14.79 -0.13 -8.91
C VAL A 153 -16.20 0.13 -8.43
N SER A 154 -16.95 -0.93 -8.21
CA SER A 154 -18.25 -0.90 -7.56
C SER A 154 -18.19 -1.71 -6.28
N ALA A 155 -18.69 -1.18 -5.19
CA ALA A 155 -18.67 -1.85 -3.90
C ALA A 155 -19.92 -1.54 -3.09
N GLU A 156 -20.36 -2.51 -2.29
CA GLU A 156 -21.52 -2.37 -1.41
C GLU A 156 -21.32 -3.14 -0.11
N ASN A 157 -22.00 -2.71 0.93
CA ASN A 157 -22.14 -3.41 2.21
C ASN A 157 -23.62 -3.59 2.51
N GLY A 158 -24.27 -4.56 1.91
CA GLY A 158 -25.61 -5.08 2.19
C GLY A 158 -26.75 -4.15 2.67
N VAL A 159 -26.43 -3.00 3.24
CA VAL A 159 -27.37 -2.01 3.84
C VAL A 159 -27.30 -0.65 3.12
N GLU A 160 -26.18 -0.32 2.48
CA GLU A 160 -25.97 0.94 1.77
C GLU A 160 -26.10 0.74 0.26
N GLU A 161 -26.47 1.82 -0.45
CA GLU A 161 -26.46 1.82 -1.91
C GLU A 161 -25.07 1.54 -2.46
N ALA A 162 -24.99 0.77 -3.55
CA ALA A 162 -23.74 0.46 -4.23
C ALA A 162 -22.97 1.74 -4.61
N TYR A 163 -21.73 1.85 -4.14
CA TYR A 163 -20.85 2.97 -4.47
C TYR A 163 -19.95 2.61 -5.64
N THR A 164 -20.19 3.26 -6.78
CA THR A 164 -19.37 3.04 -7.98
C THR A 164 -18.50 4.26 -8.26
N LYS A 165 -17.22 4.02 -8.51
CA LYS A 165 -16.26 5.06 -8.89
C LYS A 165 -15.44 4.66 -10.10
N VAL A 166 -15.18 5.66 -10.96
CA VAL A 166 -14.38 5.50 -12.19
C VAL A 166 -13.18 6.43 -12.13
N LYS A 167 -12.03 5.95 -12.57
CA LYS A 167 -10.83 6.78 -12.68
C LYS A 167 -10.10 6.52 -13.99
N GLN A 168 -9.93 7.55 -14.78
CA GLN A 168 -9.07 7.52 -15.97
C GLN A 168 -7.61 7.70 -15.56
N ILE A 169 -6.71 6.95 -16.16
CA ILE A 169 -5.30 6.88 -15.79
C ILE A 169 -4.45 7.16 -17.03
N PRO A 170 -3.64 8.22 -17.01
CA PRO A 170 -2.70 8.48 -18.09
C PRO A 170 -1.61 7.41 -18.11
N LEU A 171 -1.30 6.89 -19.29
CA LEU A 171 -0.17 5.98 -19.48
C LEU A 171 1.14 6.67 -19.12
N SER A 172 1.93 6.04 -18.29
CA SER A 172 3.27 6.48 -17.89
C SER A 172 4.33 5.41 -18.21
N ALA A 173 5.59 5.75 -18.03
CA ALA A 173 6.65 4.75 -18.08
C ALA A 173 6.59 3.84 -16.84
N SER A 174 6.90 2.57 -17.02
CA SER A 174 6.89 1.58 -15.94
C SER A 174 7.91 1.92 -14.86
N HIS A 175 7.49 1.84 -13.59
CA HIS A 175 8.34 2.03 -12.41
C HIS A 175 8.11 0.90 -11.41
N LEU A 176 8.83 -0.21 -11.61
CA LEU A 176 8.65 -1.44 -10.80
C LEU A 176 8.89 -1.23 -9.30
N GLY A 177 9.73 -0.26 -8.91
CA GLY A 177 9.92 0.09 -7.50
C GLY A 177 8.63 0.60 -6.85
N ILE A 178 7.89 1.49 -7.52
CA ILE A 178 6.57 1.97 -7.06
C ILE A 178 5.57 0.81 -6.98
N VAL A 179 5.57 -0.08 -7.97
CA VAL A 179 4.70 -1.27 -7.98
C VAL A 179 5.00 -2.17 -6.78
N ALA A 180 6.28 -2.39 -6.44
CA ALA A 180 6.67 -3.19 -5.29
C ALA A 180 6.20 -2.58 -3.96
N GLU A 181 6.41 -1.27 -3.76
CA GLU A 181 5.99 -0.55 -2.55
C GLU A 181 4.48 -0.56 -2.33
N VAL A 182 3.68 -0.36 -3.40
CA VAL A 182 2.21 -0.44 -3.31
C VAL A 182 1.76 -1.85 -2.95
N ASN A 183 2.38 -2.89 -3.54
CA ASN A 183 2.08 -4.29 -3.22
C ASN A 183 2.43 -4.62 -1.75
N GLU A 184 3.54 -4.11 -1.24
CA GLU A 184 3.93 -4.29 0.16
C GLU A 184 2.94 -3.60 1.09
N LEU A 185 2.61 -2.33 0.82
CA LEU A 185 1.59 -1.59 1.58
C LEU A 185 0.24 -2.33 1.59
N SER A 186 -0.19 -2.90 0.46
CA SER A 186 -1.45 -3.65 0.40
C SER A 186 -1.46 -4.90 1.28
N ARG A 187 -0.31 -5.55 1.45
CA ARG A 187 -0.16 -6.70 2.37
C ARG A 187 -0.16 -6.27 3.83
N GLU A 188 0.48 -5.15 4.16
CA GLU A 188 0.43 -4.58 5.50
C GLU A 188 -0.99 -4.18 5.89
N ILE A 189 -1.76 -3.58 4.95
CA ILE A 189 -3.18 -3.29 5.14
C ILE A 189 -3.95 -4.59 5.41
N ALA A 190 -3.71 -5.64 4.63
CA ALA A 190 -4.34 -6.95 4.81
C ALA A 190 -3.97 -7.61 6.15
N GLY A 191 -2.79 -7.33 6.68
CA GLY A 191 -2.38 -7.73 8.03
C GLY A 191 -3.05 -6.94 9.15
N GLY A 192 -3.78 -5.87 8.83
CA GLY A 192 -4.46 -5.00 9.79
C GLY A 192 -3.53 -4.04 10.53
N PHE A 193 -2.31 -3.82 10.01
CA PHE A 193 -1.29 -2.98 10.66
C PHE A 193 -1.39 -1.49 10.32
N VAL A 194 -2.20 -1.12 9.29
CA VAL A 194 -2.24 0.22 8.73
C VAL A 194 -3.68 0.75 8.69
N SER A 195 -3.91 1.97 9.18
CA SER A 195 -5.21 2.64 9.08
C SER A 195 -5.43 3.23 7.67
N ILE A 196 -6.70 3.58 7.34
CA ILE A 196 -7.05 4.18 6.04
C ILE A 196 -6.28 5.48 5.82
N GLU A 197 -6.19 6.34 6.83
CA GLU A 197 -5.51 7.62 6.76
C GLU A 197 -4.01 7.48 6.54
N GLU A 198 -3.38 6.56 7.27
CA GLU A 198 -1.97 6.26 7.12
C GLU A 198 -1.66 5.65 5.75
N ALA A 199 -2.51 4.73 5.28
CA ALA A 199 -2.37 4.14 3.96
C ALA A 199 -2.46 5.19 2.84
N LYS A 200 -3.39 6.15 2.93
CA LYS A 200 -3.50 7.27 1.99
C LYS A 200 -2.24 8.12 1.96
N GLU A 201 -1.70 8.45 3.13
CA GLU A 201 -0.48 9.25 3.21
C GLU A 201 0.73 8.50 2.64
N ARG A 202 0.85 7.20 2.92
CA ARG A 202 1.92 6.36 2.34
C ARG A 202 1.77 6.24 0.83
N LEU A 203 0.57 6.06 0.29
CA LEU A 203 0.33 6.04 -1.16
C LEU A 203 0.75 7.36 -1.83
N ARG A 204 0.49 8.50 -1.20
CA ARG A 204 0.95 9.81 -1.71
C ARG A 204 2.46 9.88 -1.79
N ARG A 205 3.18 9.41 -0.77
CA ARG A 205 4.65 9.37 -0.76
C ARG A 205 5.19 8.43 -1.82
N ILE A 206 4.57 7.26 -2.00
CA ILE A 206 4.95 6.28 -3.02
C ILE A 206 4.75 6.86 -4.43
N ASP A 207 3.62 7.52 -4.73
CA ASP A 207 3.37 8.14 -6.06
C ASP A 207 4.36 9.27 -6.39
N GLN A 208 4.98 9.89 -5.38
CA GLN A 208 5.98 10.96 -5.53
C GLN A 208 7.41 10.44 -5.54
N MET A 209 7.63 9.13 -5.49
CA MET A 209 8.99 8.57 -5.54
C MET A 209 9.72 9.00 -6.80
N PRO A 210 10.95 9.55 -6.67
CA PRO A 210 11.72 9.97 -7.82
C PRO A 210 12.14 8.76 -8.66
N ALA A 211 12.10 8.92 -9.99
CA ALA A 211 12.70 7.94 -10.88
C ALA A 211 14.18 7.74 -10.55
N LYS A 212 14.69 6.51 -10.71
CA LYS A 212 16.12 6.24 -10.54
C LYS A 212 16.95 7.20 -11.40
N ARG A 213 18.15 7.57 -10.91
CA ARG A 213 19.07 8.45 -11.60
C ARG A 213 19.29 7.99 -13.04
N SER A 214 19.22 8.92 -13.98
CA SER A 214 19.23 8.66 -15.43
C SER A 214 20.42 7.82 -15.91
N TYR A 215 21.59 7.95 -15.29
CA TYR A 215 22.76 7.17 -15.68
C TYR A 215 22.62 5.66 -15.42
N PHE A 216 21.95 5.27 -14.32
CA PHE A 216 21.67 3.85 -14.08
C PHE A 216 20.73 3.26 -15.13
N GLN A 217 19.76 4.06 -15.61
CA GLN A 217 18.84 3.65 -16.67
C GLN A 217 19.58 3.46 -18.00
N VAL A 218 20.51 4.36 -18.33
CA VAL A 218 21.37 4.24 -19.54
C VAL A 218 22.24 2.99 -19.46
N LEU A 219 22.92 2.76 -18.33
CA LEU A 219 23.75 1.57 -18.16
C LEU A 219 22.93 0.28 -18.24
N ALA A 220 21.75 0.24 -17.59
CA ALA A 220 20.88 -0.92 -17.63
C ALA A 220 20.38 -1.22 -19.06
N ALA A 221 20.05 -0.18 -19.85
CA ALA A 221 19.65 -0.34 -21.25
C ALA A 221 20.81 -0.90 -22.09
N GLY A 222 22.03 -0.37 -21.90
CA GLY A 222 23.22 -0.90 -22.56
C GLY A 222 23.50 -2.34 -22.18
N MET A 223 23.47 -2.67 -20.90
CA MET A 223 23.66 -4.05 -20.41
C MET A 223 22.61 -5.00 -21.00
N GLY A 224 21.34 -4.58 -21.03
CA GLY A 224 20.27 -5.35 -21.64
C GLY A 224 20.55 -5.62 -23.12
N SER A 225 20.90 -4.60 -23.91
CA SER A 225 21.20 -4.75 -25.33
C SER A 225 22.39 -5.65 -25.59
N GLY A 226 23.50 -5.47 -24.84
CA GLY A 226 24.69 -6.30 -24.99
C GLY A 226 24.46 -7.76 -24.58
N SER A 227 23.82 -7.99 -23.45
CA SER A 227 23.51 -9.34 -22.96
C SER A 227 22.54 -10.08 -23.90
N PHE A 228 21.53 -9.40 -24.42
CA PHE A 228 20.59 -9.99 -25.38
C PHE A 228 21.27 -10.34 -26.70
N GLY A 229 22.15 -9.45 -27.22
CA GLY A 229 22.95 -9.74 -28.40
C GLY A 229 23.78 -11.01 -28.21
N TYR A 230 24.46 -11.15 -27.07
CA TYR A 230 25.28 -12.32 -26.76
C TYR A 230 24.43 -13.61 -26.68
N LEU A 231 23.27 -13.55 -26.06
CA LEU A 231 22.33 -14.68 -25.96
C LEU A 231 21.79 -15.12 -27.33
N LEU A 232 21.66 -14.19 -28.27
CA LEU A 232 21.23 -14.46 -29.65
C LEU A 232 22.40 -14.94 -30.57
N GLY A 233 23.60 -15.14 -30.04
CA GLY A 233 24.73 -15.70 -30.74
C GLY A 233 25.75 -14.67 -31.27
N ALA A 234 25.62 -13.39 -30.91
CA ALA A 234 26.64 -12.39 -31.26
C ALA A 234 27.96 -12.67 -30.54
N THR A 235 29.07 -12.32 -31.18
CA THR A 235 30.39 -12.38 -30.56
C THR A 235 30.53 -11.39 -29.41
N ALA A 236 31.53 -11.58 -28.55
CA ALA A 236 31.79 -10.66 -27.44
C ALA A 236 31.99 -9.20 -27.92
N LEU A 237 32.64 -9.01 -29.05
CA LEU A 237 32.85 -7.67 -29.64
C LEU A 237 31.53 -7.03 -30.10
N GLU A 238 30.71 -7.79 -30.82
CA GLU A 238 29.38 -7.34 -31.26
C GLU A 238 28.47 -7.01 -30.07
N SER A 239 28.55 -7.78 -28.97
CA SER A 239 27.83 -7.52 -27.73
C SER A 239 28.27 -6.21 -27.07
N VAL A 240 29.56 -5.88 -27.09
CA VAL A 240 30.06 -4.58 -26.59
C VAL A 240 29.59 -3.42 -27.49
N ILE A 241 29.54 -3.61 -28.81
CA ILE A 241 28.96 -2.63 -29.74
C ILE A 241 27.47 -2.44 -29.46
N ALA A 242 26.72 -3.53 -29.30
CA ALA A 242 25.30 -3.49 -28.96
C ALA A 242 25.04 -2.77 -27.61
N PHE A 243 25.90 -2.98 -26.60
CA PHE A 243 25.87 -2.23 -25.34
C PHE A 243 26.01 -0.72 -25.62
N GLY A 244 26.99 -0.30 -26.41
CA GLY A 244 27.20 1.13 -26.77
C GLY A 244 25.98 1.74 -27.47
N ILE A 245 25.43 1.04 -28.47
CA ILE A 245 24.24 1.45 -29.20
C ILE A 245 23.03 1.59 -28.25
N GLY A 246 22.85 0.64 -27.35
CA GLY A 246 21.78 0.67 -26.31
C GLY A 246 21.90 1.88 -25.39
N CYS A 247 23.10 2.23 -24.96
CA CYS A 247 23.36 3.44 -24.18
C CYS A 247 22.98 4.71 -24.94
N ILE A 248 23.40 4.84 -26.19
CA ILE A 248 23.13 6.02 -27.05
C ILE A 248 21.61 6.14 -27.28
N LEU A 249 20.95 5.03 -27.61
CA LEU A 249 19.50 5.00 -27.82
C LEU A 249 18.76 5.46 -26.59
N TYR A 250 19.16 4.97 -25.42
CA TYR A 250 18.46 5.35 -24.17
C TYR A 250 18.71 6.80 -23.78
N MET A 251 19.89 7.36 -24.07
CA MET A 251 20.14 8.80 -23.91
C MET A 251 19.22 9.62 -24.84
N TRP A 252 18.98 9.16 -26.07
CA TRP A 252 17.98 9.77 -26.95
C TRP A 252 16.59 9.74 -26.32
N VAL A 253 16.13 8.59 -25.80
CA VAL A 253 14.82 8.45 -25.13
C VAL A 253 14.68 9.41 -23.94
N LEU A 254 15.71 9.55 -23.10
CA LEU A 254 15.72 10.49 -21.99
C LEU A 254 15.64 11.96 -22.45
N THR A 255 16.37 12.29 -23.51
CA THR A 255 16.36 13.63 -24.12
C THR A 255 14.99 13.94 -24.70
N ALA A 256 14.42 13.01 -25.44
CA ALA A 256 13.09 13.13 -26.03
C ALA A 256 11.99 13.32 -24.95
N LYS A 257 12.11 12.59 -23.83
CA LYS A 257 11.22 12.74 -22.66
C LYS A 257 11.32 14.15 -22.05
N LYS A 258 12.52 14.71 -21.94
CA LYS A 258 12.75 16.07 -21.42
C LYS A 258 12.06 17.14 -22.27
N TYR A 259 12.04 16.95 -23.60
CA TYR A 259 11.42 17.88 -24.55
C TYR A 259 9.97 17.53 -24.93
N ASN A 260 9.35 16.57 -24.24
CA ASN A 260 7.97 16.11 -24.49
C ASN A 260 7.72 15.73 -25.98
N ILE A 261 8.71 15.11 -26.63
CA ILE A 261 8.57 14.63 -28.00
C ILE A 261 7.57 13.47 -28.05
N SER A 262 6.72 13.43 -29.08
CA SER A 262 5.73 12.36 -29.23
C SER A 262 6.38 10.97 -29.34
N LYS A 263 5.75 9.96 -28.73
CA LYS A 263 6.27 8.57 -28.74
C LYS A 263 6.54 8.04 -30.16
N MET A 264 5.71 8.45 -31.12
CA MET A 264 5.88 8.05 -32.52
C MET A 264 7.22 8.58 -33.10
N LEU A 265 7.52 9.86 -32.92
CA LEU A 265 8.77 10.46 -33.33
C LEU A 265 9.98 9.86 -32.62
N VAL A 266 9.85 9.59 -31.32
CA VAL A 266 10.91 8.93 -30.53
C VAL A 266 11.27 7.57 -31.13
N ASN A 267 10.28 6.77 -31.52
CA ASN A 267 10.49 5.43 -32.09
C ASN A 267 11.11 5.54 -33.51
N ILE A 268 10.60 6.45 -34.35
CA ILE A 268 11.14 6.63 -35.72
C ILE A 268 12.62 7.05 -35.67
N ILE A 269 12.93 8.10 -34.92
CA ILE A 269 14.29 8.59 -34.78
C ILE A 269 15.19 7.56 -34.10
N GLY A 270 14.65 6.86 -33.07
CA GLY A 270 15.37 5.76 -32.42
C GLY A 270 15.74 4.63 -33.39
N GLY A 271 14.84 4.24 -34.29
CA GLY A 271 15.11 3.27 -35.36
C GLY A 271 16.21 3.75 -36.30
N VAL A 272 16.16 5.01 -36.73
CA VAL A 272 17.23 5.61 -37.57
C VAL A 272 18.57 5.59 -36.84
N ILE A 273 18.63 5.97 -35.56
CA ILE A 273 19.84 5.95 -34.73
C ILE A 273 20.44 4.53 -34.68
N ILE A 274 19.63 3.52 -34.40
CA ILE A 274 20.08 2.13 -34.33
C ILE A 274 20.67 1.70 -35.68
N THR A 275 19.92 1.93 -36.76
CA THR A 275 20.35 1.51 -38.11
C THR A 275 21.66 2.19 -38.54
N VAL A 276 21.77 3.50 -38.33
CA VAL A 276 23.00 4.25 -38.70
C VAL A 276 24.18 3.77 -37.85
N LEU A 277 24.03 3.56 -36.56
CA LEU A 277 25.11 3.08 -35.70
C LEU A 277 25.51 1.63 -36.02
N ALA A 278 24.54 0.77 -36.32
CA ALA A 278 24.81 -0.61 -36.75
C ALA A 278 25.58 -0.65 -38.06
N LEU A 279 25.17 0.13 -39.09
CA LEU A 279 25.89 0.25 -40.34
C LEU A 279 27.31 0.83 -40.17
N ALA A 280 27.46 1.85 -39.32
CA ALA A 280 28.78 2.40 -39.00
C ALA A 280 29.67 1.36 -38.31
N ALA A 281 29.13 0.50 -37.46
CA ALA A 281 29.85 -0.56 -36.80
C ALA A 281 30.39 -1.62 -37.77
N LEU A 282 29.71 -1.88 -38.91
CA LEU A 282 30.17 -2.78 -39.95
C LEU A 282 31.44 -2.26 -40.69
N HIS A 283 31.66 -0.96 -40.68
CA HIS A 283 32.84 -0.34 -41.31
C HIS A 283 34.03 -0.22 -40.35
N LEU A 284 33.89 -0.67 -39.09
CA LEU A 284 35.03 -0.69 -38.17
C LEU A 284 36.03 -1.78 -38.58
N PRO A 285 37.34 -1.49 -38.59
CA PRO A 285 38.38 -2.43 -39.07
C PRO A 285 38.52 -3.71 -38.24
N PHE A 286 37.80 -3.81 -37.13
CA PHE A 286 37.76 -4.95 -36.22
C PHE A 286 36.47 -5.79 -36.33
N ALA A 287 35.54 -5.39 -37.15
CA ALA A 287 34.34 -6.19 -37.42
C ALA A 287 34.74 -7.29 -38.44
N ALA A 288 34.85 -8.54 -37.96
CA ALA A 288 34.95 -9.66 -38.88
C ALA A 288 33.71 -9.65 -39.80
N PRO A 289 33.80 -10.11 -41.05
CA PRO A 289 32.67 -10.07 -41.96
C PRO A 289 31.50 -10.86 -41.37
N VAL A 290 30.46 -10.13 -40.97
CA VAL A 290 29.21 -10.71 -40.49
C VAL A 290 28.68 -11.57 -41.63
N LYS A 291 28.67 -12.89 -41.45
CA LYS A 291 27.93 -13.79 -42.31
C LYS A 291 26.44 -13.50 -42.07
N ILE A 292 25.87 -12.74 -42.98
CA ILE A 292 24.42 -12.64 -43.12
C ILE A 292 24.01 -13.94 -43.85
N ASP A 293 23.84 -15.00 -43.13
CA ASP A 293 23.09 -16.16 -43.63
C ASP A 293 21.63 -15.74 -43.65
N GLY A 294 21.06 -15.73 -44.87
CA GLY A 294 19.71 -15.28 -45.21
C GLY A 294 18.59 -16.12 -44.59
#